data_09109ed3c414652ca0ae656d5bd77d00
#
_entry.id   09109ed3c414652ca0ae656d5bd77d00
#
_cell.length_a   1.000
_cell.length_b   1.000
_cell.length_c   1.000
_cell.angle_alpha   90.00
_cell.angle_beta   90.00
_cell.angle_gamma   90.00
#
_symmetry.space_group_name_H-M   'P 1'
#
loop_
_entity.id
_entity.type
_entity.pdbx_description
1 polymer ?
#
loop_
_entity_poly.entity_id
_entity_poly.type
_entity_poly.pdbx_seq_one_letter_code
_entity_poly.pdbx_strand_id
1 'polypeptide(L)'
;MLLKNKFAVITGAASVRGLGFATAKLYAEQGAKVVIIDLNAEASRAAAASLGDEHLGLAANVSNELQVNAAIEQVLGKYGRIDILVNNAGITQPIKLMDIKRENYDAVLDVSLRGTLLMSQAVIPTMRAQQSGSIVCISSVSAQRGGGIFGGPHYSAAKAGVLGLAKAMARELGPDNVRVNCITPGLIQTDITAGKLSDEMKTSILAGIPLNRLGDAQDIARAALFLGSDLSSYSTGITLDVNGGMLIH
;
A
#
# COMPACT_ATOMS: atom_id res chain seq x y z
N MET A 1 0.82 20.26 -10.27
CA MET A 1 0.32 18.87 -10.29
C MET A 1 1.48 17.92 -10.53
N LEU A 2 1.84 17.16 -9.51
CA LEU A 2 3.02 16.27 -9.52
C LEU A 2 2.82 14.98 -10.34
N LEU A 3 1.56 14.59 -10.59
CA LEU A 3 1.21 13.34 -11.29
C LEU A 3 0.40 13.57 -12.57
N LYS A 4 0.53 14.77 -13.16
CA LYS A 4 -0.17 15.07 -14.43
C LYS A 4 0.18 14.04 -15.50
N ASN A 5 -0.85 13.47 -16.15
CA ASN A 5 -0.75 12.42 -17.16
C ASN A 5 -0.15 11.08 -16.68
N LYS A 6 -0.09 10.83 -15.38
CA LYS A 6 0.30 9.54 -14.80
C LYS A 6 -0.94 8.65 -14.56
N PHE A 7 -0.74 7.35 -14.64
CA PHE A 7 -1.75 6.32 -14.41
C PHE A 7 -1.34 5.47 -13.21
N ALA A 8 -2.14 5.51 -12.15
CA ALA A 8 -1.82 4.89 -10.88
C ALA A 8 -2.81 3.79 -10.53
N VAL A 9 -2.32 2.61 -10.22
CA VAL A 9 -3.09 1.48 -9.68
C VAL A 9 -2.87 1.40 -8.17
N ILE A 10 -3.95 1.36 -7.40
CA ILE A 10 -3.89 1.32 -5.92
C ILE A 10 -4.76 0.18 -5.43
N THR A 11 -4.18 -0.77 -4.70
CA THR A 11 -4.88 -1.94 -4.16
C THR A 11 -5.38 -1.70 -2.74
N GLY A 12 -6.52 -2.32 -2.36
CA GLY A 12 -7.12 -2.17 -1.03
C GLY A 12 -7.57 -0.73 -0.77
N ALA A 13 -8.18 -0.07 -1.76
CA ALA A 13 -8.45 1.35 -1.73
C ALA A 13 -9.95 1.73 -1.78
N ALA A 14 -10.86 0.77 -1.59
CA ALA A 14 -12.30 1.06 -1.62
C ALA A 14 -12.84 1.66 -0.31
N SER A 15 -12.16 1.46 0.84
CA SER A 15 -12.58 2.07 2.11
C SER A 15 -12.22 3.55 2.16
N VAL A 16 -13.22 4.43 2.26
CA VAL A 16 -13.07 5.89 2.23
C VAL A 16 -12.23 6.47 3.37
N ARG A 17 -12.07 5.74 4.48
CA ARG A 17 -11.21 6.12 5.61
C ARG A 17 -9.87 5.36 5.62
N GLY A 18 -9.60 4.59 4.57
CA GLY A 18 -8.39 3.80 4.43
C GLY A 18 -7.21 4.58 3.83
N LEU A 19 -6.00 4.06 4.03
CA LEU A 19 -4.76 4.62 3.47
C LEU A 19 -4.80 4.63 1.94
N GLY A 20 -5.32 3.56 1.34
CA GLY A 20 -5.42 3.40 -0.11
C GLY A 20 -6.31 4.47 -0.73
N PHE A 21 -7.50 4.75 -0.16
CA PHE A 21 -8.39 5.77 -0.68
C PHE A 21 -7.82 7.19 -0.51
N ALA A 22 -7.21 7.50 0.66
CA ALA A 22 -6.55 8.78 0.86
C ALA A 22 -5.42 9.00 -0.17
N THR A 23 -4.66 7.95 -0.49
CA THR A 23 -3.64 7.97 -1.54
C THR A 23 -4.27 8.18 -2.92
N ALA A 24 -5.34 7.44 -3.24
CA ALA A 24 -6.07 7.58 -4.51
C ALA A 24 -6.59 9.00 -4.71
N LYS A 25 -7.21 9.57 -3.68
CA LYS A 25 -7.74 10.93 -3.68
C LYS A 25 -6.63 11.97 -3.92
N LEU A 26 -5.54 11.89 -3.17
CA LEU A 26 -4.43 12.81 -3.34
C LEU A 26 -3.77 12.67 -4.72
N TYR A 27 -3.66 11.46 -5.26
CA TYR A 27 -3.13 11.24 -6.60
C TYR A 27 -4.01 11.84 -7.68
N ALA A 28 -5.35 11.69 -7.56
CA ALA A 28 -6.32 12.33 -8.46
C ALA A 28 -6.21 13.86 -8.39
N GLU A 29 -6.14 14.45 -7.19
CA GLU A 29 -5.92 15.89 -6.97
C GLU A 29 -4.61 16.38 -7.60
N GLN A 30 -3.60 15.51 -7.71
CA GLN A 30 -2.32 15.80 -8.36
C GLN A 30 -2.28 15.47 -9.86
N GLY A 31 -3.42 15.13 -10.44
CA GLY A 31 -3.61 14.97 -11.89
C GLY A 31 -3.37 13.57 -12.43
N ALA A 32 -3.26 12.56 -11.58
CA ALA A 32 -3.21 11.17 -12.00
C ALA A 32 -4.60 10.64 -12.36
N LYS A 33 -4.67 9.75 -13.36
CA LYS A 33 -5.82 8.84 -13.51
C LYS A 33 -5.61 7.64 -12.60
N VAL A 34 -6.59 7.40 -11.73
CA VAL A 34 -6.47 6.41 -10.66
C VAL A 34 -7.33 5.19 -10.94
N VAL A 35 -6.78 4.02 -10.66
CA VAL A 35 -7.50 2.75 -10.63
C VAL A 35 -7.52 2.23 -9.21
N ILE A 36 -8.71 2.02 -8.68
CA ILE A 36 -8.93 1.42 -7.36
C ILE A 36 -9.23 -0.06 -7.56
N ILE A 37 -8.41 -0.93 -6.97
CA ILE A 37 -8.63 -2.39 -6.96
C ILE A 37 -8.92 -2.83 -5.53
N ASP A 38 -10.05 -3.51 -5.32
CA ASP A 38 -10.44 -4.08 -4.02
C ASP A 38 -11.26 -5.37 -4.23
N LEU A 39 -11.59 -6.08 -3.16
CA LEU A 39 -12.42 -7.29 -3.25
C LEU A 39 -13.87 -6.99 -3.67
N ASN A 40 -14.42 -5.87 -3.21
CA ASN A 40 -15.81 -5.48 -3.46
C ASN A 40 -15.92 -4.60 -4.70
N ALA A 41 -16.54 -5.14 -5.75
CA ALA A 41 -16.71 -4.47 -7.04
C ALA A 41 -17.52 -3.16 -6.94
N GLU A 42 -18.59 -3.15 -6.14
CA GLU A 42 -19.45 -1.98 -5.99
C GLU A 42 -18.73 -0.88 -5.22
N ALA A 43 -18.08 -1.21 -4.10
CA ALA A 43 -17.31 -0.27 -3.32
C ALA A 43 -16.12 0.32 -4.14
N SER A 44 -15.44 -0.51 -4.95
CA SER A 44 -14.34 -0.04 -5.81
C SER A 44 -14.84 0.97 -6.85
N ARG A 45 -15.97 0.67 -7.51
CA ARG A 45 -16.58 1.58 -8.49
C ARG A 45 -17.08 2.88 -7.83
N ALA A 46 -17.75 2.78 -6.68
CA ALA A 46 -18.22 3.96 -5.96
C ALA A 46 -17.06 4.85 -5.49
N ALA A 47 -16.00 4.25 -4.96
CA ALA A 47 -14.80 4.97 -4.55
C ALA A 47 -14.14 5.69 -5.74
N ALA A 48 -13.96 5.02 -6.88
CA ALA A 48 -13.39 5.63 -8.07
C ALA A 48 -14.27 6.75 -8.62
N ALA A 49 -15.60 6.53 -8.74
CA ALA A 49 -16.55 7.53 -9.22
C ALA A 49 -16.57 8.79 -8.33
N SER A 50 -16.35 8.66 -7.03
CA SER A 50 -16.26 9.82 -6.12
C SER A 50 -15.05 10.73 -6.38
N LEU A 51 -14.06 10.26 -7.14
CA LEU A 51 -12.87 11.01 -7.55
C LEU A 51 -13.02 11.69 -8.91
N GLY A 52 -13.96 11.24 -9.73
CA GLY A 52 -14.24 11.74 -11.09
C GLY A 52 -14.44 10.60 -12.11
N ASP A 53 -15.06 10.92 -13.24
CA ASP A 53 -15.46 9.92 -14.25
C ASP A 53 -14.28 9.29 -15.00
N GLU A 54 -13.11 9.91 -14.98
CA GLU A 54 -11.90 9.40 -15.61
C GLU A 54 -11.21 8.27 -14.83
N HIS A 55 -11.63 8.03 -13.59
CA HIS A 55 -11.06 6.99 -12.73
C HIS A 55 -11.74 5.64 -12.95
N LEU A 56 -11.16 4.57 -12.42
CA LEU A 56 -11.65 3.21 -12.63
C LEU A 56 -11.67 2.43 -11.32
N GLY A 57 -12.79 1.79 -11.02
CA GLY A 57 -12.92 0.84 -9.90
C GLY A 57 -13.08 -0.58 -10.40
N LEU A 58 -12.21 -1.49 -9.97
CA LEU A 58 -12.18 -2.89 -10.36
C LEU A 58 -12.25 -3.80 -9.12
N ALA A 59 -12.79 -5.00 -9.31
CA ALA A 59 -12.74 -6.05 -8.30
C ALA A 59 -11.63 -7.02 -8.62
N ALA A 60 -10.75 -7.28 -7.65
CA ALA A 60 -9.82 -8.40 -7.69
C ALA A 60 -9.37 -8.80 -6.29
N ASN A 61 -9.26 -10.10 -6.03
CA ASN A 61 -8.50 -10.61 -4.93
C ASN A 61 -7.01 -10.61 -5.32
N VAL A 62 -6.21 -9.79 -4.64
CA VAL A 62 -4.77 -9.66 -4.92
C VAL A 62 -3.98 -10.96 -4.72
N SER A 63 -4.51 -11.92 -3.95
CA SER A 63 -3.91 -13.24 -3.78
C SER A 63 -4.28 -14.25 -4.87
N ASN A 64 -5.12 -13.85 -5.84
CA ASN A 64 -5.54 -14.69 -6.97
C ASN A 64 -4.94 -14.16 -8.28
N GLU A 65 -3.99 -14.89 -8.83
CA GLU A 65 -3.22 -14.48 -10.01
C GLU A 65 -4.11 -14.21 -11.23
N LEU A 66 -5.13 -15.06 -11.48
CA LEU A 66 -6.03 -14.88 -12.61
C LEU A 66 -6.84 -13.59 -12.50
N GLN A 67 -7.32 -13.26 -11.29
CA GLN A 67 -8.07 -12.02 -11.06
C GLN A 67 -7.17 -10.78 -11.18
N VAL A 68 -5.93 -10.88 -10.67
CA VAL A 68 -4.92 -9.82 -10.80
C VAL A 68 -4.64 -9.54 -12.27
N ASN A 69 -4.33 -10.57 -13.05
CA ASN A 69 -4.04 -10.43 -14.48
C ASN A 69 -5.23 -9.84 -15.25
N ALA A 70 -6.44 -10.36 -15.02
CA ALA A 70 -7.65 -9.83 -15.65
C ALA A 70 -7.93 -8.36 -15.30
N ALA A 71 -7.63 -7.94 -14.06
CA ALA A 71 -7.77 -6.55 -13.66
C ALA A 71 -6.74 -5.65 -14.36
N ILE A 72 -5.48 -6.08 -14.43
CA ILE A 72 -4.41 -5.32 -15.11
C ILE A 72 -4.65 -5.24 -16.62
N GLU A 73 -5.15 -6.30 -17.26
CA GLU A 73 -5.57 -6.28 -18.67
C GLU A 73 -6.66 -5.21 -18.92
N GLN A 74 -7.66 -5.08 -18.04
CA GLN A 74 -8.68 -4.04 -18.15
C GLN A 74 -8.06 -2.63 -18.00
N VAL A 75 -7.09 -2.44 -17.09
CA VAL A 75 -6.37 -1.18 -16.95
C VAL A 75 -5.62 -0.83 -18.23
N LEU A 76 -4.88 -1.78 -18.78
CA LEU A 76 -4.12 -1.59 -20.02
C LEU A 76 -5.03 -1.39 -21.23
N GLY A 77 -6.15 -2.09 -21.31
CA GLY A 77 -7.17 -1.89 -22.36
C GLY A 77 -7.77 -0.49 -22.34
N LYS A 78 -7.95 0.11 -21.15
CA LYS A 78 -8.52 1.46 -21.01
C LYS A 78 -7.49 2.57 -21.20
N TYR A 79 -6.28 2.41 -20.65
CA TYR A 79 -5.31 3.51 -20.54
C TYR A 79 -4.02 3.29 -21.33
N GLY A 80 -3.72 2.05 -21.74
CA GLY A 80 -2.52 1.68 -22.50
C GLY A 80 -1.21 1.71 -21.71
N ARG A 81 -1.22 2.14 -20.43
CA ARG A 81 -0.02 2.30 -19.61
C ARG A 81 -0.32 2.23 -18.13
N ILE A 82 0.73 1.99 -17.34
CA ILE A 82 0.72 2.06 -15.87
C ILE A 82 2.02 2.70 -15.42
N ASP A 83 1.95 3.84 -14.73
CA ASP A 83 3.13 4.56 -14.25
C ASP A 83 3.43 4.27 -12.78
N ILE A 84 2.39 4.03 -11.97
CA ILE A 84 2.52 3.86 -10.54
C ILE A 84 1.68 2.67 -10.08
N LEU A 85 2.27 1.81 -9.24
CA LEU A 85 1.54 0.80 -8.47
C LEU A 85 1.72 1.10 -6.98
N VAL A 86 0.62 1.18 -6.24
CA VAL A 86 0.63 1.22 -4.78
C VAL A 86 0.06 -0.09 -4.24
N ASN A 87 0.93 -0.96 -3.77
CA ASN A 87 0.58 -2.19 -3.07
C ASN A 87 0.18 -1.86 -1.64
N ASN A 88 -1.11 -1.51 -1.45
CA ASN A 88 -1.65 -1.15 -0.15
C ASN A 88 -2.55 -2.24 0.46
N ALA A 89 -3.10 -3.15 -0.34
CA ALA A 89 -3.93 -4.24 0.17
C ALA A 89 -3.20 -5.04 1.26
N GLY A 90 -3.88 -5.28 2.36
CA GLY A 90 -3.33 -6.01 3.49
C GLY A 90 -4.39 -6.23 4.57
N ILE A 91 -4.23 -7.31 5.32
CA ILE A 91 -5.06 -7.60 6.49
C ILE A 91 -4.18 -7.78 7.72
N THR A 92 -4.75 -7.49 8.87
CA THR A 92 -4.07 -7.67 10.15
C THR A 92 -4.93 -8.49 11.09
N GLN A 93 -4.29 -9.29 11.93
CA GLN A 93 -4.93 -10.12 12.94
C GLN A 93 -4.11 -10.05 14.23
N PRO A 94 -4.66 -9.56 15.36
CA PRO A 94 -3.96 -9.45 16.64
C PRO A 94 -3.98 -10.79 17.41
N ILE A 95 -3.51 -11.86 16.76
CA ILE A 95 -3.48 -13.22 17.33
C ILE A 95 -2.11 -13.47 17.91
N LYS A 96 -2.05 -14.05 19.13
CA LYS A 96 -0.81 -14.43 19.82
C LYS A 96 -0.17 -15.65 19.13
N LEU A 97 1.15 -15.78 19.24
CA LEU A 97 1.93 -16.80 18.51
C LEU A 97 1.34 -18.21 18.61
N MET A 98 1.01 -18.67 19.82
CA MET A 98 0.53 -20.04 20.03
C MET A 98 -0.91 -20.28 19.55
N ASP A 99 -1.66 -19.20 19.29
CA ASP A 99 -3.05 -19.25 18.87
C ASP A 99 -3.20 -19.09 17.35
N ILE A 100 -2.08 -18.83 16.63
CA ILE A 100 -2.08 -18.68 15.17
C ILE A 100 -2.31 -20.04 14.53
N LYS A 101 -3.45 -20.20 13.88
CA LYS A 101 -3.76 -21.34 13.04
C LYS A 101 -3.20 -21.16 11.64
N ARG A 102 -3.10 -22.25 10.89
CA ARG A 102 -2.63 -22.24 9.50
C ARG A 102 -3.42 -21.25 8.64
N GLU A 103 -4.74 -21.26 8.77
CA GLU A 103 -5.63 -20.40 7.99
C GLU A 103 -5.38 -18.91 8.28
N ASN A 104 -5.05 -18.57 9.55
CA ASN A 104 -4.70 -17.20 9.92
C ASN A 104 -3.38 -16.77 9.29
N TYR A 105 -2.38 -17.66 9.35
CA TYR A 105 -1.07 -17.44 8.77
C TYR A 105 -1.18 -17.26 7.25
N ASP A 106 -1.80 -18.23 6.56
CA ASP A 106 -1.96 -18.21 5.11
C ASP A 106 -2.71 -16.96 4.65
N ALA A 107 -3.83 -16.60 5.29
CA ALA A 107 -4.61 -15.42 4.91
C ALA A 107 -3.80 -14.11 4.98
N VAL A 108 -3.01 -13.91 6.04
CA VAL A 108 -2.23 -12.69 6.20
C VAL A 108 -1.06 -12.62 5.20
N LEU A 109 -0.36 -13.73 5.00
CA LEU A 109 0.75 -13.80 4.04
C LEU A 109 0.26 -13.70 2.59
N ASP A 110 -0.84 -14.38 2.27
CA ASP A 110 -1.40 -14.36 0.93
C ASP A 110 -1.84 -12.97 0.49
N VAL A 111 -2.55 -12.25 1.34
CA VAL A 111 -2.98 -10.89 0.98
C VAL A 111 -1.81 -9.92 1.00
N SER A 112 -1.00 -9.92 2.07
CA SER A 112 0.00 -8.86 2.28
C SER A 112 1.28 -9.07 1.47
N LEU A 113 1.80 -10.31 1.40
CA LEU A 113 3.08 -10.60 0.74
C LEU A 113 2.89 -11.16 -0.66
N ARG A 114 2.12 -12.24 -0.82
CA ARG A 114 1.83 -12.82 -2.15
C ARG A 114 1.10 -11.82 -3.03
N GLY A 115 0.11 -11.09 -2.50
CA GLY A 115 -0.61 -10.07 -3.25
C GLY A 115 0.30 -8.95 -3.76
N THR A 116 1.26 -8.50 -2.94
CA THR A 116 2.30 -7.55 -3.36
C THR A 116 3.14 -8.13 -4.52
N LEU A 117 3.53 -9.41 -4.45
CA LEU A 117 4.27 -10.08 -5.52
C LEU A 117 3.46 -10.13 -6.81
N LEU A 118 2.24 -10.69 -6.76
CA LEU A 118 1.40 -10.90 -7.94
C LEU A 118 1.05 -9.57 -8.64
N MET A 119 0.65 -8.55 -7.89
CA MET A 119 0.36 -7.23 -8.45
C MET A 119 1.60 -6.61 -9.10
N SER A 120 2.77 -6.75 -8.47
CA SER A 120 4.03 -6.26 -9.04
C SER A 120 4.38 -7.01 -10.32
N GLN A 121 4.31 -8.35 -10.34
CA GLN A 121 4.56 -9.16 -11.52
C GLN A 121 3.64 -8.77 -12.70
N ALA A 122 2.39 -8.47 -12.44
CA ALA A 122 1.43 -8.11 -13.48
C ALA A 122 1.72 -6.74 -14.14
N VAL A 123 2.29 -5.77 -13.41
CA VAL A 123 2.58 -4.42 -13.97
C VAL A 123 4.00 -4.28 -14.51
N ILE A 124 4.96 -5.07 -14.03
CA ILE A 124 6.39 -4.97 -14.40
C ILE A 124 6.61 -5.07 -15.92
N PRO A 125 6.00 -5.98 -16.68
CA PRO A 125 6.22 -6.04 -18.12
C PRO A 125 5.93 -4.70 -18.83
N THR A 126 4.83 -4.05 -18.44
CA THR A 126 4.44 -2.74 -18.97
C THR A 126 5.44 -1.65 -18.56
N MET A 127 5.84 -1.60 -17.29
CA MET A 127 6.79 -0.62 -16.78
C MET A 127 8.17 -0.78 -17.44
N ARG A 128 8.63 -2.03 -17.66
CA ARG A 128 9.86 -2.33 -18.41
C ARG A 128 9.78 -1.83 -19.85
N ALA A 129 8.68 -2.11 -20.54
CA ALA A 129 8.47 -1.62 -21.91
C ALA A 129 8.44 -0.08 -21.99
N GLN A 130 7.93 0.58 -20.94
CA GLN A 130 7.92 2.05 -20.82
C GLN A 130 9.29 2.63 -20.43
N GLN A 131 10.24 1.82 -19.93
CA GLN A 131 11.48 2.27 -19.28
C GLN A 131 11.20 3.30 -18.18
N SER A 132 10.12 3.13 -17.46
CA SER A 132 9.65 4.07 -16.43
C SER A 132 8.58 3.41 -15.55
N GLY A 133 8.69 3.56 -14.25
CA GLY A 133 7.67 3.12 -13.29
C GLY A 133 8.03 3.43 -11.84
N SER A 134 7.03 3.44 -10.98
CA SER A 134 7.20 3.52 -9.54
C SER A 134 6.29 2.52 -8.83
N ILE A 135 6.88 1.63 -8.04
CA ILE A 135 6.15 0.69 -7.18
C ILE A 135 6.33 1.11 -5.72
N VAL A 136 5.23 1.41 -5.05
CA VAL A 136 5.20 1.78 -3.63
C VAL A 136 4.53 0.64 -2.86
N CYS A 137 5.25 0.05 -1.91
CA CYS A 137 4.76 -1.06 -1.09
C CYS A 137 4.45 -0.57 0.34
N ILE A 138 3.21 -0.76 0.80
CA ILE A 138 2.84 -0.42 2.17
C ILE A 138 3.19 -1.58 3.10
N SER A 139 4.28 -1.40 3.85
CA SER A 139 4.70 -2.29 4.92
C SER A 139 4.08 -1.85 6.26
N SER A 140 4.84 -1.85 7.34
CA SER A 140 4.42 -1.43 8.68
C SER A 140 5.62 -1.26 9.60
N VAL A 141 5.52 -0.39 10.58
CA VAL A 141 6.48 -0.34 11.71
C VAL A 141 6.57 -1.71 12.43
N SER A 142 5.51 -2.53 12.37
CA SER A 142 5.52 -3.90 12.92
C SER A 142 6.53 -4.83 12.23
N ALA A 143 6.90 -4.54 10.97
CA ALA A 143 7.93 -5.28 10.24
C ALA A 143 9.33 -5.09 10.85
N GLN A 144 9.57 -3.94 11.45
CA GLN A 144 10.88 -3.50 11.95
C GLN A 144 11.02 -3.76 13.45
N ARG A 145 10.00 -3.39 14.26
CA ARG A 145 10.06 -3.53 15.73
C ARG A 145 9.43 -4.80 16.27
N GLY A 146 8.74 -5.56 15.43
CA GLY A 146 7.94 -6.71 15.83
C GLY A 146 6.64 -6.34 16.53
N GLY A 147 5.53 -7.00 16.13
CA GLY A 147 4.24 -6.90 16.81
C GLY A 147 3.61 -5.52 16.84
N GLY A 148 2.61 -5.42 17.68
CA GLY A 148 1.81 -4.20 17.91
C GLY A 148 0.41 -4.56 18.39
N ILE A 149 -0.38 -3.56 18.75
CA ILE A 149 -1.73 -3.76 19.30
C ILE A 149 -2.65 -4.44 18.27
N PHE A 150 -2.45 -4.15 16.98
CA PHE A 150 -3.32 -4.61 15.89
C PHE A 150 -2.68 -5.69 15.01
N GLY A 151 -1.40 -6.02 15.22
CA GLY A 151 -0.67 -6.98 14.38
C GLY A 151 -0.01 -8.10 15.19
N GLY A 152 -0.32 -9.35 14.87
CA GLY A 152 0.34 -10.53 15.43
C GLY A 152 1.68 -10.83 14.76
N PRO A 153 2.40 -11.88 15.22
CA PRO A 153 3.70 -12.28 14.67
C PRO A 153 3.69 -12.58 13.17
N HIS A 154 2.64 -13.22 12.66
CA HIS A 154 2.46 -13.52 11.24
C HIS A 154 2.27 -12.26 10.38
N TYR A 155 1.60 -11.23 10.92
CA TYR A 155 1.50 -9.93 10.26
C TYR A 155 2.87 -9.24 10.17
N SER A 156 3.63 -9.25 11.27
CA SER A 156 5.00 -8.71 11.28
C SER A 156 5.90 -9.43 10.28
N ALA A 157 5.81 -10.77 10.22
CA ALA A 157 6.55 -11.58 9.25
C ALA A 157 6.18 -11.24 7.80
N ALA A 158 4.88 -11.13 7.49
CA ALA A 158 4.40 -10.76 6.15
C ALA A 158 4.91 -9.37 5.75
N LYS A 159 4.79 -8.38 6.64
CA LYS A 159 5.23 -7.00 6.37
C LYS A 159 6.76 -6.86 6.30
N ALA A 160 7.52 -7.68 7.05
CA ALA A 160 8.97 -7.78 6.91
C ALA A 160 9.36 -8.43 5.57
N GLY A 161 8.62 -9.46 5.14
CA GLY A 161 8.78 -10.05 3.81
C GLY A 161 8.59 -9.03 2.67
N VAL A 162 7.63 -8.10 2.81
CA VAL A 162 7.43 -7.01 1.84
C VAL A 162 8.68 -6.11 1.73
N LEU A 163 9.36 -5.81 2.85
CA LEU A 163 10.61 -5.02 2.81
C LEU A 163 11.71 -5.73 2.03
N GLY A 164 11.89 -7.03 2.27
CA GLY A 164 12.86 -7.87 1.54
C GLY A 164 12.54 -7.94 0.05
N LEU A 165 11.27 -8.22 -0.28
CA LEU A 165 10.78 -8.30 -1.66
C LEU A 165 11.01 -6.98 -2.41
N ALA A 166 10.68 -5.84 -1.81
CA ALA A 166 10.84 -4.53 -2.43
C ALA A 166 12.31 -4.20 -2.71
N LYS A 167 13.23 -4.54 -1.78
CA LYS A 167 14.68 -4.35 -1.98
C LYS A 167 15.22 -5.20 -3.15
N ALA A 168 14.75 -6.44 -3.27
CA ALA A 168 15.13 -7.32 -4.37
C ALA A 168 14.60 -6.76 -5.72
N MET A 169 13.32 -6.40 -5.78
CA MET A 169 12.74 -5.77 -6.96
C MET A 169 13.43 -4.47 -7.35
N ALA A 170 13.82 -3.63 -6.38
CA ALA A 170 14.54 -2.37 -6.66
C ALA A 170 15.89 -2.61 -7.37
N ARG A 171 16.63 -3.64 -6.97
CA ARG A 171 17.89 -4.04 -7.61
C ARG A 171 17.66 -4.59 -9.02
N GLU A 172 16.66 -5.45 -9.16
CA GLU A 172 16.36 -6.11 -10.43
C GLU A 172 15.83 -5.11 -11.49
N LEU A 173 14.96 -4.19 -11.07
CA LEU A 173 14.24 -3.30 -11.97
C LEU A 173 14.92 -1.94 -12.18
N GLY A 174 15.96 -1.63 -11.43
CA GLY A 174 16.73 -0.39 -11.57
C GLY A 174 17.24 -0.14 -12.99
N PRO A 175 17.82 -1.14 -13.71
CA PRO A 175 18.24 -0.99 -15.10
C PRO A 175 17.09 -0.63 -16.07
N ASP A 176 15.84 -0.96 -15.72
CA ASP A 176 14.64 -0.64 -16.50
C ASP A 176 14.06 0.75 -16.12
N ASN A 177 14.76 1.52 -15.27
CA ASN A 177 14.27 2.79 -14.73
C ASN A 177 12.93 2.66 -13.97
N VAL A 178 12.71 1.52 -13.30
CA VAL A 178 11.56 1.26 -12.42
C VAL A 178 12.02 1.30 -10.98
N ARG A 179 11.48 2.24 -10.21
CA ARG A 179 11.79 2.41 -8.80
C ARG A 179 10.85 1.60 -7.93
N VAL A 180 11.36 1.00 -6.85
CA VAL A 180 10.57 0.25 -5.88
C VAL A 180 10.94 0.69 -4.48
N ASN A 181 9.97 1.16 -3.70
CA ASN A 181 10.18 1.67 -2.35
C ASN A 181 9.09 1.20 -1.39
N CYS A 182 9.41 1.18 -0.11
CA CYS A 182 8.45 0.87 0.96
C CYS A 182 8.10 2.11 1.79
N ILE A 183 6.88 2.11 2.32
CA ILE A 183 6.46 2.96 3.43
C ILE A 183 6.19 2.06 4.62
N THR A 184 6.64 2.47 5.82
CA THR A 184 6.36 1.80 7.09
C THR A 184 5.52 2.73 7.98
N PRO A 185 4.18 2.67 7.83
CA PRO A 185 3.28 3.42 8.70
C PRO A 185 3.45 3.01 10.17
N GLY A 186 3.39 4.00 11.06
CA GLY A 186 3.15 3.78 12.48
C GLY A 186 1.68 3.44 12.77
N LEU A 187 1.19 3.88 13.92
CA LEU A 187 -0.22 3.75 14.25
C LEU A 187 -1.03 4.88 13.60
N ILE A 188 -1.86 4.51 12.64
CA ILE A 188 -2.66 5.44 11.83
C ILE A 188 -4.15 5.30 12.19
N GLN A 189 -4.85 6.42 12.32
CA GLN A 189 -6.30 6.46 12.54
C GLN A 189 -7.04 6.06 11.25
N THR A 190 -7.58 4.87 11.23
CA THR A 190 -8.36 4.29 10.13
C THR A 190 -9.52 3.47 10.67
N ASP A 191 -10.30 2.84 9.81
CA ASP A 191 -11.35 1.91 10.21
C ASP A 191 -10.81 0.71 11.03
N ILE A 192 -9.55 0.33 10.83
CA ILE A 192 -8.90 -0.75 11.59
C ILE A 192 -8.75 -0.37 13.07
N THR A 193 -8.51 0.90 13.37
CA THR A 193 -8.25 1.41 14.73
C THR A 193 -9.48 2.05 15.37
N ALA A 194 -10.51 2.37 14.57
CA ALA A 194 -11.69 3.10 15.02
C ALA A 194 -12.41 2.35 16.13
N GLY A 195 -12.64 3.02 17.27
CA GLY A 195 -13.37 2.47 18.43
C GLY A 195 -12.65 1.36 19.21
N LYS A 196 -11.41 1.00 18.84
CA LYS A 196 -10.66 -0.09 19.48
C LYS A 196 -9.60 0.38 20.49
N LEU A 197 -9.42 1.67 20.65
CA LEU A 197 -8.45 2.25 21.57
C LEU A 197 -9.20 2.97 22.70
N SER A 198 -9.02 2.53 23.95
CA SER A 198 -9.45 3.30 25.12
C SER A 198 -8.60 4.55 25.27
N ASP A 199 -9.04 5.51 26.09
CA ASP A 199 -8.28 6.74 26.32
C ASP A 199 -6.97 6.48 27.06
N GLU A 200 -6.94 5.50 27.96
CA GLU A 200 -5.71 5.05 28.64
C GLU A 200 -4.73 4.43 27.64
N MET A 201 -5.22 3.58 26.71
CA MET A 201 -4.39 3.01 25.65
C MET A 201 -3.83 4.11 24.75
N LYS A 202 -4.63 5.09 24.37
CA LYS A 202 -4.17 6.23 23.55
C LYS A 202 -3.07 7.01 24.26
N THR A 203 -3.26 7.33 25.54
CA THR A 203 -2.26 8.03 26.35
C THR A 203 -0.95 7.27 26.40
N SER A 204 -1.01 5.97 26.69
CA SER A 204 0.19 5.10 26.73
C SER A 204 0.90 5.03 25.37
N ILE A 205 0.14 4.94 24.27
CA ILE A 205 0.70 4.92 22.91
C ILE A 205 1.36 6.24 22.56
N LEU A 206 0.70 7.36 22.85
CA LEU A 206 1.20 8.70 22.53
C LEU A 206 2.50 9.01 23.27
N ALA A 207 2.67 8.53 24.50
CA ALA A 207 3.91 8.66 25.25
C ALA A 207 5.12 8.04 24.52
N GLY A 208 4.90 7.07 23.63
CA GLY A 208 5.94 6.43 22.81
C GLY A 208 6.09 7.02 21.40
N ILE A 209 5.37 8.11 21.08
CA ILE A 209 5.43 8.77 19.77
C ILE A 209 5.97 10.20 19.93
N PRO A 210 7.21 10.50 19.52
CA PRO A 210 7.81 11.84 19.64
C PRO A 210 6.93 12.98 19.10
N LEU A 211 6.21 12.81 18.00
CA LEU A 211 5.29 13.81 17.46
C LEU A 211 3.97 13.94 18.26
N ASN A 212 3.80 13.16 19.33
CA ASN A 212 2.68 13.20 20.28
C ASN A 212 1.27 13.18 19.62
N ARG A 213 1.16 12.50 18.49
CA ARG A 213 -0.12 12.24 17.82
C ARG A 213 -0.11 10.91 17.08
N LEU A 214 -1.27 10.32 16.89
CA LEU A 214 -1.44 9.25 15.92
C LEU A 214 -1.30 9.85 14.51
N GLY A 215 -0.84 9.04 13.58
CA GLY A 215 -0.87 9.42 12.15
C GLY A 215 -2.30 9.43 11.61
N ASP A 216 -2.51 10.12 10.53
CA ASP A 216 -3.72 10.05 9.72
C ASP A 216 -3.44 9.47 8.32
N ALA A 217 -4.48 9.16 7.57
CA ALA A 217 -4.32 8.57 6.24
C ALA A 217 -3.61 9.53 5.26
N GLN A 218 -3.70 10.85 5.48
CA GLN A 218 -3.02 11.84 4.65
C GLN A 218 -1.50 11.88 4.88
N ASP A 219 -1.02 11.53 6.08
CA ASP A 219 0.43 11.41 6.32
C ASP A 219 1.03 10.34 5.39
N ILE A 220 0.33 9.23 5.22
CA ILE A 220 0.75 8.13 4.33
C ILE A 220 0.55 8.50 2.85
N ALA A 221 -0.56 9.15 2.52
CA ALA A 221 -0.83 9.59 1.14
C ALA A 221 0.24 10.57 0.63
N ARG A 222 0.72 11.51 1.47
CA ARG A 222 1.80 12.44 1.12
C ARG A 222 3.13 11.72 0.88
N ALA A 223 3.45 10.73 1.71
CA ALA A 223 4.64 9.89 1.52
C ALA A 223 4.54 9.07 0.24
N ALA A 224 3.36 8.49 -0.05
CA ALA A 224 3.11 7.78 -1.29
C ALA A 224 3.21 8.71 -2.51
N LEU A 225 2.71 9.95 -2.41
CA LEU A 225 2.85 10.96 -3.46
C LEU A 225 4.32 11.29 -3.75
N PHE A 226 5.13 11.48 -2.71
CA PHE A 226 6.59 11.67 -2.87
C PHE A 226 7.21 10.50 -3.62
N LEU A 227 6.97 9.26 -3.19
CA LEU A 227 7.55 8.07 -3.80
C LEU A 227 6.98 7.78 -5.21
N GLY A 228 5.73 8.12 -5.47
CA GLY A 228 5.09 7.96 -6.78
C GLY A 228 5.48 9.01 -7.81
N SER A 229 6.01 10.14 -7.39
CA SER A 229 6.36 11.28 -8.25
C SER A 229 7.86 11.36 -8.56
N ASP A 230 8.20 12.27 -9.48
CA ASP A 230 9.60 12.55 -9.86
C ASP A 230 10.41 13.23 -8.72
N LEU A 231 9.75 13.67 -7.63
CA LEU A 231 10.43 14.16 -6.42
C LEU A 231 11.36 13.10 -5.81
N SER A 232 11.07 11.82 -6.05
CA SER A 232 11.88 10.69 -5.58
C SER A 232 12.63 9.98 -6.72
N SER A 233 12.95 10.68 -7.82
CA SER A 233 13.56 10.11 -9.02
C SER A 233 14.90 9.37 -8.77
N TYR A 234 15.62 9.73 -7.71
CA TYR A 234 16.88 9.06 -7.31
C TYR A 234 16.73 8.18 -6.07
N SER A 235 15.47 7.77 -5.73
CA SER A 235 15.18 6.94 -4.56
C SER A 235 14.60 5.60 -4.98
N THR A 236 15.36 4.51 -4.78
CA THR A 236 14.88 3.13 -4.98
C THR A 236 15.47 2.21 -3.91
N GLY A 237 14.71 1.20 -3.49
CA GLY A 237 15.10 0.24 -2.45
C GLY A 237 15.05 0.81 -1.03
N ILE A 238 14.52 2.02 -0.82
CA ILE A 238 14.42 2.64 0.50
C ILE A 238 13.19 2.18 1.26
N THR A 239 13.29 2.27 2.58
CA THR A 239 12.15 2.20 3.50
C THR A 239 11.94 3.59 4.08
N LEU A 240 10.80 4.21 3.78
CA LEU A 240 10.41 5.51 4.29
C LEU A 240 9.53 5.31 5.53
N ASP A 241 10.07 5.62 6.70
CA ASP A 241 9.35 5.54 7.96
C ASP A 241 8.39 6.73 8.10
N VAL A 242 7.09 6.42 8.27
CA VAL A 242 6.04 7.41 8.49
C VAL A 242 5.29 7.02 9.77
N ASN A 243 5.95 7.19 10.91
CA ASN A 243 5.52 6.62 12.19
C ASN A 243 5.55 7.63 13.36
N GLY A 244 5.81 8.91 13.09
CA GLY A 244 5.85 9.96 14.11
C GLY A 244 7.05 9.85 15.07
N GLY A 245 8.06 9.05 14.73
CA GLY A 245 9.21 8.73 15.58
C GLY A 245 8.98 7.54 16.51
N MET A 246 7.88 6.79 16.35
CA MET A 246 7.62 5.55 17.13
C MET A 246 8.76 4.53 17.00
N LEU A 247 9.48 4.55 15.91
CA LEU A 247 10.74 3.85 15.68
C LEU A 247 11.72 4.82 15.01
N ILE A 248 12.92 4.91 15.56
CA ILE A 248 14.06 5.68 15.03
C ILE A 248 15.22 4.69 14.91
N HIS A 249 15.90 4.68 13.75
CA HIS A 249 17.07 3.83 13.46
C HIS A 249 18.37 4.57 13.77
#